data_a5edc99a4379bde941cb4535e59569ca
#
_entry.id   a5edc99a4379bde941cb4535e59569ca
#
_cell.length_a   1.000
_cell.length_b   1.000
_cell.length_c   1.000
_cell.angle_alpha   90.00
_cell.angle_beta   90.00
_cell.angle_gamma   90.00
#
_symmetry.space_group_name_H-M   'P 1'
#
loop_
_entity.id
_entity.type
_entity.pdbx_description
1 polymer ?
#
loop_
_entity_poly.entity_id
_entity_poly.type
_entity_poly.pdbx_seq_one_letter_code
_entity_poly.pdbx_strand_id
1 'polypeptide(L)'
;MSISTIPIFPLPEVILFPGTFLPLHVFEPRYRSMIEYCSESDNEIAIAPIIMNQPKDVSSEQPLIEKVFGWGKIINKDYLPDGRSNIIIEGKGLLELINYKSTDPFLIGNVQEYKTNSIPQNNDSFQDQILNIIHLTKRILLSDGAPEELLVKINQLSRHPFPIDFITSILHFEFINKQAILIEKDPFVKIDLLKSVLEKINLQE
;
A
#
# COMPACT_ATOMS: atom_id res chain seq x y z
N MET A 1 5.47 -13.79 18.63
CA MET A 1 5.55 -12.97 17.41
C MET A 1 7.00 -12.96 16.97
N SER A 2 7.31 -13.35 15.75
CA SER A 2 8.69 -13.29 15.23
C SER A 2 8.97 -11.86 14.77
N ILE A 3 10.01 -11.26 15.33
CA ILE A 3 10.54 -9.98 14.85
C ILE A 3 11.39 -10.29 13.63
N SER A 4 11.10 -9.66 12.51
CA SER A 4 11.89 -9.74 11.28
C SER A 4 12.56 -8.39 10.99
N THR A 5 13.57 -8.42 10.15
CA THR A 5 14.31 -7.22 9.73
C THR A 5 14.06 -6.99 8.25
N ILE A 6 13.67 -5.77 7.86
CA ILE A 6 13.35 -5.43 6.48
C ILE A 6 13.90 -4.05 6.08
N PRO A 7 14.39 -3.86 4.84
CA PRO A 7 14.67 -2.53 4.29
C PRO A 7 13.35 -1.74 4.14
N ILE A 8 13.40 -0.46 4.53
CA ILE A 8 12.23 0.42 4.49
C ILE A 8 12.50 1.56 3.53
N PHE A 9 11.66 1.70 2.50
CA PHE A 9 11.68 2.81 1.56
C PHE A 9 10.64 3.86 1.98
N PRO A 10 11.08 4.97 2.59
CA PRO A 10 10.17 6.04 2.98
C PRO A 10 9.79 6.88 1.76
N LEU A 11 8.49 7.02 1.50
CA LEU A 11 7.95 7.78 0.38
C LEU A 11 6.82 8.70 0.85
N PRO A 12 6.74 9.96 0.37
CA PRO A 12 5.63 10.84 0.72
C PRO A 12 4.33 10.34 0.10
N GLU A 13 3.31 10.14 0.92
CA GLU A 13 1.92 9.80 0.50
C GLU A 13 1.77 8.55 -0.37
N VAL A 14 2.79 7.69 -0.43
CA VAL A 14 2.75 6.42 -1.18
C VAL A 14 2.42 5.27 -0.24
N ILE A 15 1.41 4.50 -0.58
CA ILE A 15 0.97 3.30 0.16
C ILE A 15 1.06 2.08 -0.73
N LEU A 16 1.69 1.02 -0.25
CA LEU A 16 1.67 -0.30 -0.86
C LEU A 16 0.56 -1.14 -0.22
N PHE A 17 -0.51 -1.37 -0.96
CA PHE A 17 -1.62 -2.21 -0.50
C PHE A 17 -1.35 -3.69 -0.77
N PRO A 18 -1.81 -4.61 0.11
CA PRO A 18 -1.77 -6.04 -0.15
C PRO A 18 -2.47 -6.42 -1.46
N GLY A 19 -1.85 -7.30 -2.25
CA GLY A 19 -2.41 -7.77 -3.52
C GLY A 19 -2.37 -6.75 -4.67
N THR A 20 -1.64 -5.64 -4.52
CA THR A 20 -1.47 -4.62 -5.56
C THR A 20 -0.04 -4.54 -6.05
N PHE A 21 0.18 -3.84 -7.18
CA PHE A 21 1.49 -3.62 -7.76
C PHE A 21 1.86 -2.15 -7.70
N LEU A 22 3.08 -1.85 -7.26
CA LEU A 22 3.62 -0.50 -7.16
C LEU A 22 4.86 -0.38 -8.06
N PRO A 23 4.75 0.33 -9.20
CA PRO A 23 5.92 0.69 -10.00
C PRO A 23 6.65 1.88 -9.37
N LEU A 24 7.98 1.79 -9.28
CA LEU A 24 8.82 2.86 -8.76
C LEU A 24 10.03 3.08 -9.67
N HIS A 25 10.44 4.34 -9.81
CA HIS A 25 11.68 4.76 -10.43
C HIS A 25 12.71 5.12 -9.35
N VAL A 26 13.78 4.34 -9.24
CA VAL A 26 14.81 4.49 -8.20
C VAL A 26 16.02 5.21 -8.78
N PHE A 27 16.30 6.42 -8.29
CA PHE A 27 17.37 7.27 -8.79
C PHE A 27 18.38 7.71 -7.72
N GLU A 28 17.95 7.87 -6.46
CA GLU A 28 18.84 8.29 -5.36
C GLU A 28 19.87 7.20 -5.03
N PRO A 29 21.16 7.55 -4.83
CA PRO A 29 22.23 6.57 -4.55
C PRO A 29 21.92 5.63 -3.38
N ARG A 30 21.41 6.18 -2.26
CA ARG A 30 21.05 5.38 -1.07
C ARG A 30 19.99 4.33 -1.37
N TYR A 31 19.01 4.63 -2.22
CA TYR A 31 17.96 3.69 -2.58
C TYR A 31 18.39 2.70 -3.67
N ARG A 32 19.36 3.08 -4.53
CA ARG A 32 20.02 2.10 -5.39
C ARG A 32 20.73 1.02 -4.60
N SER A 33 21.52 1.42 -3.58
CA SER A 33 22.16 0.46 -2.65
C SER A 33 21.14 -0.39 -1.89
N MET A 34 19.98 0.17 -1.54
CA MET A 34 18.88 -0.58 -0.93
C MET A 34 18.33 -1.67 -1.87
N ILE A 35 18.13 -1.36 -3.17
CA ILE A 35 17.65 -2.35 -4.14
C ILE A 35 18.69 -3.47 -4.37
N GLU A 36 19.98 -3.14 -4.37
CA GLU A 36 21.07 -4.13 -4.41
C GLU A 36 20.99 -5.04 -3.17
N TYR A 37 20.88 -4.46 -1.98
CA TYR A 37 20.72 -5.21 -0.73
C TYR A 37 19.50 -6.14 -0.75
N CYS A 38 18.34 -5.65 -1.25
CA CYS A 38 17.16 -6.51 -1.44
C CYS A 38 17.44 -7.68 -2.39
N SER A 39 18.28 -7.48 -3.42
CA SER A 39 18.61 -8.51 -4.40
C SER A 39 19.45 -9.65 -3.85
N GLU A 40 20.22 -9.38 -2.81
CA GLU A 40 21.05 -10.36 -2.11
C GLU A 40 20.24 -11.18 -1.07
N SER A 41 18.98 -10.81 -0.86
CA SER A 41 18.04 -11.46 0.04
C SER A 41 16.79 -11.92 -0.72
N ASP A 42 15.66 -12.09 -0.05
CA ASP A 42 14.40 -12.55 -0.65
C ASP A 42 13.66 -11.52 -1.53
N ASN A 43 14.30 -10.41 -1.91
CA ASN A 43 13.70 -9.26 -2.61
C ASN A 43 12.58 -8.57 -1.81
N GLU A 44 12.59 -8.72 -0.50
CA GLU A 44 11.60 -8.11 0.38
C GLU A 44 11.93 -6.64 0.65
N ILE A 45 10.89 -5.81 0.63
CA ILE A 45 10.98 -4.38 0.86
C ILE A 45 9.67 -3.87 1.47
N ALA A 46 9.79 -2.91 2.39
CA ALA A 46 8.64 -2.19 2.92
C ALA A 46 8.55 -0.79 2.33
N ILE A 47 7.33 -0.32 2.08
CA ILE A 47 7.04 1.05 1.62
C ILE A 47 6.34 1.76 2.78
N ALA A 48 7.01 2.73 3.37
CA ALA A 48 6.51 3.44 4.53
C ALA A 48 6.18 4.90 4.17
N PRO A 49 4.91 5.31 4.31
CA PRO A 49 4.53 6.71 4.09
C PRO A 49 5.21 7.66 5.07
N ILE A 50 5.71 8.80 4.55
CA ILE A 50 6.28 9.86 5.36
C ILE A 50 5.15 10.70 5.94
N ILE A 51 5.22 11.01 7.25
CA ILE A 51 4.27 11.89 7.93
C ILE A 51 4.67 13.34 7.66
N MET A 52 3.88 14.06 6.82
CA MET A 52 4.23 15.38 6.30
C MET A 52 4.00 16.54 7.26
N ASN A 53 3.11 16.43 8.23
CA ASN A 53 2.59 17.56 9.02
C ASN A 53 3.12 17.63 10.47
N GLN A 54 4.26 17.05 10.77
CA GLN A 54 4.89 17.22 12.07
C GLN A 54 6.07 18.19 12.01
N PRO A 55 6.29 19.02 13.07
CA PRO A 55 7.50 19.80 13.17
C PRO A 55 8.71 18.87 13.05
N LYS A 56 9.56 19.13 12.06
CA LYS A 56 10.83 18.42 11.98
C LYS A 56 11.55 18.66 13.29
N ASP A 57 11.72 17.62 14.08
CA ASP A 57 12.64 17.67 15.18
C ASP A 57 14.01 17.93 14.56
N VAL A 58 14.56 19.13 14.81
CA VAL A 58 15.81 19.63 14.19
C VAL A 58 17.00 18.69 14.46
N SER A 59 16.81 17.72 15.33
CA SER A 59 17.81 16.74 15.73
C SER A 59 17.76 15.39 14.96
N SER A 60 16.71 15.10 14.16
CA SER A 60 16.61 13.86 13.41
C SER A 60 16.80 14.09 11.91
N GLU A 61 17.88 13.58 11.34
CA GLU A 61 18.13 13.55 9.89
C GLU A 61 17.17 12.62 9.13
N GLN A 62 16.24 11.94 9.85
CA GLN A 62 15.40 10.91 9.29
C GLN A 62 13.95 11.35 9.17
N PRO A 63 13.27 10.96 8.07
CA PRO A 63 11.87 11.23 7.95
C PRO A 63 11.07 10.45 9.00
N LEU A 64 10.09 11.10 9.62
CA LEU A 64 9.11 10.42 10.43
C LEU A 64 8.15 9.67 9.50
N ILE A 65 7.99 8.37 9.73
CA ILE A 65 7.16 7.49 8.90
C ILE A 65 5.97 6.94 9.68
N GLU A 66 4.92 6.53 8.96
CA GLU A 66 3.80 5.81 9.55
C GLU A 66 4.28 4.53 10.25
N LYS A 67 3.64 4.20 11.38
CA LYS A 67 4.01 3.03 12.18
C LYS A 67 3.61 1.71 11.52
N VAL A 68 2.50 1.71 10.79
CA VAL A 68 2.00 0.57 10.03
C VAL A 68 2.03 0.89 8.55
N PHE A 69 2.63 0.01 7.78
CA PHE A 69 2.85 0.20 6.35
C PHE A 69 2.85 -1.11 5.58
N GLY A 70 2.74 -1.00 4.26
CA GLY A 70 2.77 -2.13 3.35
C GLY A 70 4.19 -2.67 3.12
N TRP A 71 4.29 -3.99 2.95
CA TRP A 71 5.51 -4.64 2.49
C TRP A 71 5.21 -5.57 1.32
N GLY A 72 6.25 -5.88 0.56
CA GLY A 72 6.10 -6.74 -0.60
C GLY A 72 7.40 -7.27 -1.13
N LYS A 73 7.32 -7.89 -2.31
CA LYS A 73 8.48 -8.41 -3.04
C LYS A 73 8.69 -7.65 -4.33
N ILE A 74 9.93 -7.33 -4.62
CA ILE A 74 10.32 -6.79 -5.92
C ILE A 74 10.26 -7.94 -6.91
N ILE A 75 9.32 -7.87 -7.85
CA ILE A 75 9.07 -8.91 -8.86
C ILE A 75 9.69 -8.60 -10.23
N ASN A 76 10.02 -7.34 -10.46
CA ASN A 76 10.71 -6.91 -11.67
C ASN A 76 11.74 -5.83 -11.35
N LYS A 77 12.90 -5.89 -12.01
CA LYS A 77 13.97 -4.89 -11.92
C LYS A 77 14.52 -4.66 -13.33
N ASP A 78 14.45 -3.44 -13.78
CA ASP A 78 15.03 -2.98 -15.04
C ASP A 78 16.10 -1.93 -14.72
N TYR A 79 17.37 -2.31 -14.89
CA TYR A 79 18.51 -1.45 -14.61
C TYR A 79 18.85 -0.59 -15.82
N LEU A 80 18.96 0.71 -15.60
CA LEU A 80 19.33 1.69 -16.61
C LEU A 80 20.85 1.90 -16.65
N PRO A 81 21.41 2.33 -17.82
CA PRO A 81 22.87 2.49 -17.99
C PRO A 81 23.50 3.48 -17.02
N ASP A 82 22.75 4.42 -16.48
CA ASP A 82 23.21 5.42 -15.51
C ASP A 82 23.10 4.98 -14.04
N GLY A 83 22.78 3.70 -13.81
CA GLY A 83 22.65 3.10 -12.49
C GLY A 83 21.31 3.35 -11.80
N ARG A 84 20.36 4.03 -12.44
CA ARG A 84 18.96 4.09 -12.01
C ARG A 84 18.26 2.76 -12.29
N SER A 85 17.09 2.53 -11.69
CA SER A 85 16.30 1.34 -11.99
C SER A 85 14.80 1.61 -11.93
N ASN A 86 14.05 0.90 -12.76
CA ASN A 86 12.61 0.77 -12.63
C ASN A 86 12.32 -0.57 -11.95
N ILE A 87 11.52 -0.53 -10.91
CA ILE A 87 11.14 -1.73 -10.17
C ILE A 87 9.63 -1.85 -10.10
N ILE A 88 9.13 -3.08 -9.97
CA ILE A 88 7.73 -3.35 -9.65
C ILE A 88 7.71 -4.17 -8.36
N ILE A 89 6.96 -3.68 -7.36
CA ILE A 89 6.79 -4.32 -6.07
C ILE A 89 5.37 -4.89 -6.01
N GLU A 90 5.25 -6.18 -5.69
CA GLU A 90 3.97 -6.82 -5.37
C GLU A 90 3.72 -6.78 -3.87
N GLY A 91 2.63 -6.12 -3.44
CA GLY A 91 2.24 -6.03 -2.03
C GLY A 91 1.81 -7.38 -1.46
N LYS A 92 2.39 -7.75 -0.33
CA LYS A 92 2.14 -9.06 0.32
C LYS A 92 1.36 -8.94 1.62
N GLY A 93 1.49 -7.83 2.35
CA GLY A 93 0.84 -7.66 3.64
C GLY A 93 1.24 -6.36 4.33
N LEU A 94 0.98 -6.30 5.62
CA LEU A 94 1.26 -5.15 6.46
C LEU A 94 2.26 -5.50 7.56
N LEU A 95 3.13 -4.55 7.87
CA LEU A 95 4.08 -4.62 8.98
C LEU A 95 3.91 -3.43 9.92
N GLU A 96 4.21 -3.66 11.19
CA GLU A 96 4.32 -2.63 12.21
C GLU A 96 5.79 -2.44 12.60
N LEU A 97 6.27 -1.20 12.54
CA LEU A 97 7.61 -0.83 12.96
C LEU A 97 7.74 -0.92 14.49
N ILE A 98 8.74 -1.66 14.97
CA ILE A 98 9.09 -1.73 16.38
C ILE A 98 10.17 -0.69 16.69
N ASN A 99 11.27 -0.73 15.95
CA ASN A 99 12.38 0.22 16.04
C ASN A 99 13.25 0.15 14.78
N TYR A 100 14.14 1.13 14.63
CA TYR A 100 15.15 1.10 13.58
C TYR A 100 16.36 0.26 14.01
N LYS A 101 16.83 -0.59 13.09
CA LYS A 101 18.08 -1.35 13.21
C LYS A 101 19.26 -0.56 12.63
N SER A 102 19.04 0.09 11.49
CA SER A 102 19.99 0.96 10.81
C SER A 102 19.26 2.08 10.09
N THR A 103 19.95 3.17 9.85
CA THR A 103 19.41 4.36 9.20
C THR A 103 20.33 4.90 8.10
N ASP A 104 21.55 4.36 8.01
CA ASP A 104 22.54 4.70 6.99
C ASP A 104 23.02 3.42 6.27
N PRO A 105 23.14 3.42 4.94
CA PRO A 105 22.76 4.47 3.97
C PRO A 105 21.25 4.56 3.69
N PHE A 106 20.46 3.61 4.18
CA PHE A 106 18.99 3.57 4.09
C PHE A 106 18.38 2.96 5.35
N LEU A 107 17.07 3.12 5.52
CA LEU A 107 16.37 2.63 6.70
C LEU A 107 16.26 1.09 6.67
N ILE A 108 16.63 0.46 7.78
CA ILE A 108 16.34 -0.95 8.07
C ILE A 108 15.58 -0.99 9.40
N GLY A 109 14.39 -1.58 9.41
CA GLY A 109 13.56 -1.69 10.60
C GLY A 109 13.47 -3.11 11.14
N ASN A 110 13.38 -3.21 12.46
CA ASN A 110 12.84 -4.39 13.13
C ASN A 110 11.33 -4.23 13.15
N VAL A 111 10.63 -5.21 12.59
CA VAL A 111 9.19 -5.15 12.33
C VAL A 111 8.50 -6.42 12.81
N GLN A 112 7.22 -6.32 13.03
CA GLN A 112 6.33 -7.45 13.25
C GLN A 112 5.17 -7.43 12.26
N GLU A 113 4.58 -8.59 11.99
CA GLU A 113 3.40 -8.70 11.15
C GLU A 113 2.22 -7.95 11.77
N TYR A 114 1.61 -7.04 11.00
CA TYR A 114 0.37 -6.38 11.38
C TYR A 114 -0.79 -7.15 10.77
N LYS A 115 -1.49 -7.93 11.61
CA LYS A 115 -2.59 -8.80 11.16
C LYS A 115 -3.91 -8.02 11.13
N THR A 116 -4.58 -8.12 10.00
CA THR A 116 -5.99 -7.77 9.85
C THR A 116 -6.85 -9.04 9.91
N ASN A 117 -8.11 -8.91 10.25
CA ASN A 117 -9.03 -10.03 10.26
C ASN A 117 -9.30 -10.50 8.82
N SER A 118 -9.49 -11.81 8.66
CA SER A 118 -9.83 -12.39 7.36
C SER A 118 -11.20 -11.90 6.88
N ILE A 119 -11.32 -11.69 5.58
CA ILE A 119 -12.60 -11.39 4.94
C ILE A 119 -13.54 -12.57 5.12
N PRO A 120 -14.78 -12.37 5.65
CA PRO A 120 -15.74 -13.44 5.84
C PRO A 120 -16.26 -13.96 4.48
N GLN A 121 -15.74 -15.10 4.04
CA GLN A 121 -16.09 -15.65 2.72
C GLN A 121 -17.52 -16.24 2.66
N ASN A 122 -18.03 -16.75 3.80
CA ASN A 122 -19.34 -17.38 3.90
C ASN A 122 -20.38 -16.48 4.60
N ASN A 123 -20.28 -15.17 4.44
CA ASN A 123 -21.22 -14.20 5.01
C ASN A 123 -21.90 -13.45 3.85
N ASP A 124 -23.15 -13.82 3.57
CA ASP A 124 -23.90 -13.24 2.45
C ASP A 124 -24.02 -11.72 2.56
N SER A 125 -24.28 -11.19 3.77
CA SER A 125 -24.36 -9.74 4.00
C SER A 125 -23.05 -9.02 3.69
N PHE A 126 -21.91 -9.63 4.00
CA PHE A 126 -20.61 -9.06 3.66
C PHE A 126 -20.36 -9.11 2.14
N GLN A 127 -20.72 -10.22 1.48
CA GLN A 127 -20.59 -10.34 0.04
C GLN A 127 -21.47 -9.33 -0.70
N ASP A 128 -22.69 -9.09 -0.23
CA ASP A 128 -23.57 -8.04 -0.77
C ASP A 128 -22.95 -6.63 -0.64
N GLN A 129 -22.30 -6.35 0.47
CA GLN A 129 -21.57 -5.09 0.65
C GLN A 129 -20.37 -4.97 -0.30
N ILE A 130 -19.60 -6.04 -0.51
CA ILE A 130 -18.52 -6.08 -1.51
C ILE A 130 -19.06 -5.80 -2.92
N LEU A 131 -20.16 -6.43 -3.30
CA LEU A 131 -20.79 -6.18 -4.60
C LEU A 131 -21.25 -4.71 -4.74
N ASN A 132 -21.81 -4.14 -3.68
CA ASN A 132 -22.23 -2.74 -3.68
C ASN A 132 -21.05 -1.79 -3.89
N ILE A 133 -19.93 -1.95 -3.17
CA ILE A 133 -18.75 -1.10 -3.38
C ILE A 133 -18.15 -1.29 -4.78
N ILE A 134 -18.17 -2.51 -5.35
CA ILE A 134 -17.76 -2.76 -6.72
C ILE A 134 -18.65 -1.97 -7.70
N HIS A 135 -19.96 -1.97 -7.51
CA HIS A 135 -20.87 -1.20 -8.35
C HIS A 135 -20.64 0.33 -8.25
N LEU A 136 -20.46 0.86 -7.04
CA LEU A 136 -20.14 2.27 -6.82
C LEU A 136 -18.81 2.64 -7.47
N THR A 137 -17.78 1.82 -7.28
CA THR A 137 -16.46 2.02 -7.90
C THR A 137 -16.55 2.06 -9.43
N LYS A 138 -17.31 1.13 -10.03
CA LYS A 138 -17.50 1.11 -11.49
C LYS A 138 -18.16 2.39 -12.00
N ARG A 139 -19.14 2.92 -11.30
CA ARG A 139 -19.81 4.18 -11.70
C ARG A 139 -18.81 5.32 -11.72
N ILE A 140 -18.02 5.49 -10.68
CA ILE A 140 -16.98 6.51 -10.59
C ILE A 140 -15.96 6.33 -11.72
N LEU A 141 -15.43 5.12 -11.92
CA LEU A 141 -14.45 4.85 -12.97
C LEU A 141 -14.99 5.07 -14.37
N LEU A 142 -16.28 4.79 -14.63
CA LEU A 142 -16.93 5.07 -15.90
C LEU A 142 -17.09 6.58 -16.15
N SER A 143 -17.44 7.34 -15.10
CA SER A 143 -17.52 8.81 -15.15
C SER A 143 -16.14 9.42 -15.45
N ASP A 144 -15.08 8.89 -14.84
CA ASP A 144 -13.69 9.31 -15.05
C ASP A 144 -13.09 8.85 -16.40
N GLY A 145 -13.84 8.09 -17.21
CA GLY A 145 -13.35 7.58 -18.50
C GLY A 145 -12.28 6.50 -18.38
N ALA A 146 -12.33 5.69 -17.33
CA ALA A 146 -11.37 4.63 -17.09
C ALA A 146 -11.30 3.60 -18.23
N PRO A 147 -10.11 3.01 -18.52
CA PRO A 147 -9.94 2.00 -19.56
C PRO A 147 -10.80 0.75 -19.29
N GLU A 148 -11.31 0.14 -20.36
CA GLU A 148 -12.14 -1.07 -20.28
C GLU A 148 -11.44 -2.21 -19.50
N GLU A 149 -10.13 -2.37 -19.68
CA GLU A 149 -9.33 -3.39 -18.97
C GLU A 149 -9.41 -3.24 -17.45
N LEU A 150 -9.45 -2.01 -16.94
CA LEU A 150 -9.63 -1.75 -15.50
C LEU A 150 -11.04 -2.14 -15.06
N LEU A 151 -12.06 -1.81 -15.84
CA LEU A 151 -13.45 -2.17 -15.53
C LEU A 151 -13.66 -3.70 -15.50
N VAL A 152 -12.98 -4.44 -16.38
CA VAL A 152 -12.97 -5.92 -16.36
C VAL A 152 -12.33 -6.44 -15.06
N LYS A 153 -11.20 -5.89 -14.65
CA LYS A 153 -10.55 -6.26 -13.37
C LYS A 153 -11.46 -6.01 -12.17
N ILE A 154 -12.15 -4.87 -12.14
CA ILE A 154 -13.10 -4.53 -11.07
C ILE A 154 -14.23 -5.57 -10.96
N ASN A 155 -14.74 -6.10 -12.07
CA ASN A 155 -15.76 -7.14 -12.03
C ASN A 155 -15.31 -8.45 -11.36
N GLN A 156 -14.01 -8.72 -11.36
CA GLN A 156 -13.44 -9.94 -10.78
C GLN A 156 -13.09 -9.79 -9.29
N LEU A 157 -13.22 -8.58 -8.72
CA LEU A 157 -12.79 -8.29 -7.35
C LEU A 157 -13.59 -9.03 -6.28
N SER A 158 -14.81 -9.49 -6.55
CA SER A 158 -15.58 -10.30 -5.58
C SER A 158 -14.86 -11.60 -5.17
N ARG A 159 -13.93 -12.09 -6.00
CA ARG A 159 -13.08 -13.25 -5.74
C ARG A 159 -11.66 -12.91 -5.34
N HIS A 160 -11.32 -11.63 -5.30
CA HIS A 160 -9.98 -11.18 -4.93
C HIS A 160 -9.76 -11.33 -3.42
N PRO A 161 -8.56 -11.71 -2.94
CA PRO A 161 -8.29 -11.83 -1.51
C PRO A 161 -8.32 -10.49 -0.77
N PHE A 162 -8.09 -9.37 -1.49
CA PHE A 162 -8.04 -8.02 -0.95
C PHE A 162 -8.87 -7.02 -1.77
N PRO A 163 -10.20 -7.21 -1.90
CA PRO A 163 -11.01 -6.36 -2.81
C PRO A 163 -11.08 -4.90 -2.36
N ILE A 164 -11.16 -4.67 -1.04
CA ILE A 164 -11.24 -3.32 -0.46
C ILE A 164 -9.91 -2.58 -0.68
N ASP A 165 -8.78 -3.24 -0.42
CA ASP A 165 -7.44 -2.68 -0.60
C ASP A 165 -7.17 -2.34 -2.07
N PHE A 166 -7.58 -3.22 -2.99
CA PHE A 166 -7.45 -2.98 -4.42
C PHE A 166 -8.23 -1.74 -4.86
N ILE A 167 -9.51 -1.63 -4.50
CA ILE A 167 -10.34 -0.46 -4.81
C ILE A 167 -9.72 0.81 -4.23
N THR A 168 -9.28 0.77 -2.97
CA THR A 168 -8.65 1.91 -2.30
C THR A 168 -7.37 2.35 -3.00
N SER A 169 -6.60 1.41 -3.58
CA SER A 169 -5.34 1.71 -4.25
C SER A 169 -5.52 2.46 -5.57
N ILE A 170 -6.56 2.16 -6.34
CA ILE A 170 -6.76 2.68 -7.71
C ILE A 170 -7.54 4.00 -7.75
N LEU A 171 -8.29 4.33 -6.71
CA LEU A 171 -9.10 5.55 -6.68
C LEU A 171 -8.33 6.73 -6.07
N HIS A 172 -8.69 7.94 -6.48
CA HIS A 172 -8.10 9.17 -5.96
C HIS A 172 -8.78 9.59 -4.66
N PHE A 173 -8.19 9.16 -3.54
CA PHE A 173 -8.60 9.55 -2.19
C PHE A 173 -7.49 10.37 -1.52
N GLU A 174 -7.87 11.16 -0.52
CA GLU A 174 -6.90 11.77 0.38
C GLU A 174 -6.09 10.68 1.10
N PHE A 175 -4.79 10.95 1.28
CA PHE A 175 -3.87 10.03 1.94
C PHE A 175 -4.39 9.52 3.29
N ILE A 176 -4.95 10.42 4.11
CA ILE A 176 -5.46 10.07 5.45
C ILE A 176 -6.56 9.00 5.39
N ASN A 177 -7.44 9.06 4.39
CA ASN A 177 -8.49 8.06 4.20
C ASN A 177 -7.91 6.72 3.74
N LYS A 178 -6.93 6.75 2.81
CA LYS A 178 -6.22 5.54 2.35
C LYS A 178 -5.51 4.83 3.50
N GLN A 179 -4.79 5.59 4.34
CA GLN A 179 -4.06 5.05 5.48
C GLN A 179 -5.03 4.47 6.53
N ALA A 180 -6.13 5.16 6.82
CA ALA A 180 -7.16 4.66 7.75
C ALA A 180 -7.76 3.32 7.26
N ILE A 181 -8.09 3.21 5.97
CA ILE A 181 -8.61 1.97 5.38
C ILE A 181 -7.53 0.87 5.43
N LEU A 182 -6.27 1.20 5.14
CA LEU A 182 -5.18 0.22 5.15
C LEU A 182 -5.06 -0.49 6.50
N ILE A 183 -5.03 0.30 7.59
CA ILE A 183 -4.74 -0.20 8.94
C ILE A 183 -5.95 -0.74 9.68
N GLU A 184 -7.17 -0.56 9.16
CA GLU A 184 -8.38 -1.09 9.78
C GLU A 184 -8.35 -2.63 9.81
N LYS A 185 -8.59 -3.19 11.00
CA LYS A 185 -8.50 -4.64 11.22
C LYS A 185 -9.82 -5.36 10.98
N ASP A 186 -10.94 -4.70 11.29
CA ASP A 186 -12.26 -5.28 11.11
C ASP A 186 -12.72 -5.10 9.65
N PRO A 187 -12.99 -6.18 8.90
CA PRO A 187 -13.38 -6.08 7.50
C PRO A 187 -14.71 -5.35 7.28
N PHE A 188 -15.64 -5.39 8.25
CA PHE A 188 -16.90 -4.65 8.16
C PHE A 188 -16.67 -3.14 8.33
N VAL A 189 -15.88 -2.74 9.33
CA VAL A 189 -15.51 -1.33 9.50
C VAL A 189 -14.70 -0.83 8.31
N LYS A 190 -13.80 -1.65 7.79
CA LYS A 190 -12.99 -1.33 6.60
C LYS A 190 -13.84 -1.06 5.36
N ILE A 191 -14.88 -1.86 5.13
CA ILE A 191 -15.80 -1.66 4.01
C ILE A 191 -16.69 -0.42 4.20
N ASP A 192 -17.12 -0.13 5.44
CA ASP A 192 -17.90 1.06 5.76
C ASP A 192 -17.08 2.34 5.56
N LEU A 193 -15.80 2.34 5.94
CA LEU A 193 -14.88 3.44 5.65
C LEU A 193 -14.76 3.70 4.15
N LEU A 194 -14.49 2.66 3.37
CA LEU A 194 -14.41 2.79 1.90
C LEU A 194 -15.73 3.30 1.31
N LYS A 195 -16.85 2.73 1.72
CA LYS A 195 -18.18 3.12 1.26
C LYS A 195 -18.45 4.60 1.53
N SER A 196 -18.13 5.09 2.72
CA SER A 196 -18.33 6.51 3.08
C SER A 196 -17.54 7.46 2.19
N VAL A 197 -16.35 7.06 1.74
CA VAL A 197 -15.52 7.85 0.81
C VAL A 197 -16.09 7.80 -0.60
N LEU A 198 -16.50 6.62 -1.08
CA LEU A 198 -17.11 6.44 -2.41
C LEU A 198 -18.41 7.26 -2.55
N GLU A 199 -19.25 7.27 -1.53
CA GLU A 199 -20.50 8.04 -1.51
C GLU A 199 -20.24 9.55 -1.59
N LYS A 200 -19.21 10.07 -0.92
CA LYS A 200 -18.82 11.49 -1.00
C LYS A 200 -18.36 11.87 -2.42
N ILE A 201 -17.59 11.02 -3.08
CA ILE A 201 -17.14 11.27 -4.46
C ILE A 201 -18.35 11.31 -5.40
N ASN A 202 -19.23 10.32 -5.30
CA ASN A 202 -20.40 10.19 -6.16
C ASN A 202 -21.45 11.31 -5.96
N LEU A 203 -21.40 12.07 -4.86
CA LEU A 203 -22.27 13.23 -4.62
C LEU A 203 -21.69 14.54 -5.16
N GLN A 204 -20.42 14.57 -5.55
CA GLN A 204 -19.72 15.75 -6.07
C GLN A 204 -19.74 15.81 -7.62
N GLU A 205 -20.21 14.75 -8.28
CA GLU A 205 -20.48 14.65 -9.71
C GLU A 205 -21.95 14.97 -10.04
#